data_725c50b5f13aa8b495ae32fa99b31b7d
#
_entry.id   725c50b5f13aa8b495ae32fa99b31b7d
#
_cell.length_a   1.000
_cell.length_b   1.000
_cell.length_c   1.000
_cell.angle_alpha   90.00
_cell.angle_beta   90.00
_cell.angle_gamma   90.00
#
_symmetry.space_group_name_H-M   'P 1'
#
loop_
_entity.id
_entity.type
_entity.pdbx_description
1 polymer ?
#
loop_
_entity_poly.entity_id
_entity_poly.type
_entity_poly.pdbx_seq_one_letter_code
_entity_poly.pdbx_strand_id
1 'polypeptide(L)'
;MVVAVMAPAAVAQVGYEPTEENLQAREAFRDSGFGIFIHWGVSSMLGRGEWVLNRDDVTLDEYERLAASFYPSRFDADAWARAFKASGAEYITFTTRHHDGFSMFATEQSPYNIVDGTPYGRDVLKELSQACARHGLKLHLYYSHLDWRRDDYVPLGRTGHDPGRRSDGRWSDYLAFMNAQLTELLTGYGPIGAIWFDGLWDRDEQPGGMDAELWQLPQQYAMIHRLQPACLIGNNHHVTPYAGEDMQIFERDKPGENTAGLSGQAVSALPLETCQTMNDSWGYRITDDNYKSSDELIRYLVGTAGRDANLLLNVGPRPDGTLPEKAVKRLADIGAWMQTYGATVKGVRGGPVAPHEWGVTTHRGRTMYVHVISDSTDDAILLPYTAAKPVKACMYDSREAVPFTVTPAGIVLRLPAAAVPDRVVELTFKTNI
;
A
#
# COMPACT_ATOMS: atom_id res chain seq x y z
N MET A 1 -4.57 -27.12 -31.36
CA MET A 1 -3.82 -25.87 -31.55
C MET A 1 -3.48 -25.38 -30.15
N VAL A 2 -2.20 -25.56 -29.74
CA VAL A 2 -1.74 -25.15 -28.42
C VAL A 2 -1.52 -23.64 -28.49
N VAL A 3 -2.37 -22.86 -27.87
CA VAL A 3 -2.11 -21.44 -27.64
C VAL A 3 -1.15 -21.37 -26.45
N ALA A 4 0.13 -21.20 -26.74
CA ALA A 4 1.10 -20.84 -25.73
C ALA A 4 0.71 -19.42 -25.21
N VAL A 5 0.27 -19.32 -23.98
CA VAL A 5 0.17 -18.06 -23.28
C VAL A 5 1.62 -17.61 -23.04
N MET A 6 2.13 -16.76 -23.93
CA MET A 6 3.37 -16.04 -23.66
C MET A 6 3.10 -15.09 -22.50
N ALA A 7 3.88 -15.23 -21.44
CA ALA A 7 3.96 -14.18 -20.42
C ALA A 7 4.26 -12.85 -21.15
N PRO A 8 3.59 -11.74 -20.78
CA PRO A 8 3.88 -10.46 -21.39
C PRO A 8 5.36 -10.14 -21.14
N ALA A 9 6.12 -9.92 -22.22
CA ALA A 9 7.46 -9.40 -22.11
C ALA A 9 7.40 -8.08 -21.35
N ALA A 10 8.18 -7.95 -20.28
CA ALA A 10 8.32 -6.70 -19.55
C ALA A 10 8.63 -5.60 -20.56
N VAL A 11 7.72 -4.64 -20.71
CA VAL A 11 8.02 -3.43 -21.48
C VAL A 11 9.10 -2.71 -20.67
N ALA A 12 10.33 -2.74 -21.17
CA ALA A 12 11.42 -2.02 -20.57
C ALA A 12 11.04 -0.53 -20.52
N GLN A 13 11.05 0.06 -19.34
CA GLN A 13 10.87 1.49 -19.17
C GLN A 13 12.03 2.18 -19.90
N VAL A 14 11.74 2.97 -20.92
CA VAL A 14 12.77 3.59 -21.75
C VAL A 14 13.64 4.48 -20.88
N GLY A 15 14.94 4.12 -20.77
CA GLY A 15 15.96 4.94 -20.10
C GLY A 15 16.27 4.59 -18.63
N TYR A 16 15.64 3.58 -18.02
CA TYR A 16 15.97 3.11 -16.67
C TYR A 16 16.27 1.59 -16.67
N GLU A 17 17.43 1.25 -16.13
CA GLU A 17 17.83 -0.15 -15.90
C GLU A 17 17.99 -0.37 -14.38
N PRO A 18 17.16 -1.22 -13.76
CA PRO A 18 17.26 -1.52 -12.33
C PRO A 18 18.55 -2.31 -12.04
N THR A 19 19.17 -2.02 -10.88
CA THR A 19 20.31 -2.80 -10.40
C THR A 19 19.86 -4.19 -9.93
N GLU A 20 20.83 -5.09 -9.72
CA GLU A 20 20.55 -6.43 -9.16
C GLU A 20 19.90 -6.34 -7.77
N GLU A 21 20.37 -5.40 -6.92
CA GLU A 21 19.78 -5.15 -5.59
C GLU A 21 18.32 -4.68 -5.71
N ASN A 22 18.02 -3.84 -6.71
CA ASN A 22 16.66 -3.37 -6.95
C ASN A 22 15.75 -4.51 -7.43
N LEU A 23 16.23 -5.35 -8.37
CA LEU A 23 15.48 -6.51 -8.85
C LEU A 23 15.17 -7.49 -7.70
N GLN A 24 16.15 -7.77 -6.83
CA GLN A 24 15.94 -8.59 -5.64
C GLN A 24 14.93 -7.97 -4.68
N ALA A 25 14.98 -6.65 -4.49
CA ALA A 25 14.01 -5.93 -3.67
C ALA A 25 12.59 -6.00 -4.24
N ARG A 26 12.42 -5.88 -5.58
CA ARG A 26 11.13 -6.05 -6.27
C ARG A 26 10.54 -7.45 -6.02
N GLU A 27 11.36 -8.51 -6.16
CA GLU A 27 10.87 -9.87 -5.88
C GLU A 27 10.53 -10.08 -4.41
N ALA A 28 11.37 -9.58 -3.49
CA ALA A 28 11.08 -9.63 -2.06
C ALA A 28 9.82 -8.83 -1.68
N PHE A 29 9.50 -7.76 -2.41
CA PHE A 29 8.27 -7.01 -2.24
C PHE A 29 7.05 -7.79 -2.74
N ARG A 30 7.14 -8.44 -3.93
CA ARG A 30 6.07 -9.34 -4.43
C ARG A 30 5.74 -10.46 -3.44
N ASP A 31 6.75 -10.98 -2.74
CA ASP A 31 6.59 -12.05 -1.77
C ASP A 31 5.95 -11.59 -0.45
N SER A 32 5.90 -10.30 -0.19
CA SER A 32 5.42 -9.73 1.08
C SER A 32 3.92 -9.92 1.30
N GLY A 33 3.11 -9.75 0.27
CA GLY A 33 1.65 -9.95 0.27
C GLY A 33 0.85 -8.96 1.11
N PHE A 34 1.37 -8.48 2.25
CA PHE A 34 0.63 -7.63 3.19
C PHE A 34 1.51 -6.61 3.89
N GLY A 35 1.05 -5.35 3.92
CA GLY A 35 1.65 -4.23 4.62
C GLY A 35 0.61 -3.35 5.33
N ILE A 36 1.09 -2.46 6.21
CA ILE A 36 0.24 -1.50 6.95
C ILE A 36 0.58 -0.08 6.51
N PHE A 37 -0.42 0.67 6.09
CA PHE A 37 -0.34 2.09 5.84
C PHE A 37 -0.68 2.89 7.11
N ILE A 38 0.02 3.98 7.37
CA ILE A 38 -0.22 4.80 8.56
C ILE A 38 -0.36 6.25 8.11
N HIS A 39 -1.59 6.77 8.15
CA HIS A 39 -1.86 8.19 7.93
C HIS A 39 -1.96 8.90 9.26
N TRP A 40 -0.92 9.65 9.64
CA TRP A 40 -0.86 10.32 10.92
C TRP A 40 -0.06 11.63 10.87
N GLY A 41 -0.55 12.63 11.58
CA GLY A 41 0.05 13.94 11.68
C GLY A 41 -0.83 14.90 12.48
N VAL A 42 -0.56 16.20 12.38
CA VAL A 42 -1.31 17.26 13.09
C VAL A 42 -2.79 17.29 12.71
N SER A 43 -3.17 16.84 11.51
CA SER A 43 -4.56 16.71 11.07
C SER A 43 -5.40 15.84 12.00
N SER A 44 -4.79 14.85 12.66
CA SER A 44 -5.47 13.97 13.61
C SER A 44 -6.08 14.70 14.79
N MET A 45 -5.53 15.87 15.18
CA MET A 45 -6.02 16.68 16.29
C MET A 45 -7.44 17.21 16.08
N LEU A 46 -7.81 17.48 14.83
CA LEU A 46 -9.15 17.94 14.48
C LEU A 46 -10.16 16.79 14.41
N GLY A 47 -9.69 15.54 14.30
CA GLY A 47 -10.56 14.36 14.21
C GLY A 47 -11.50 14.40 12.99
N ARG A 48 -11.08 15.01 11.89
CA ARG A 48 -11.87 15.22 10.66
C ARG A 48 -11.24 14.63 9.41
N GLY A 49 -10.16 13.85 9.59
CA GLY A 49 -9.38 13.22 8.52
C GLY A 49 -8.22 14.09 8.06
N GLU A 50 -7.40 13.54 7.18
CA GLU A 50 -6.14 14.13 6.68
C GLU A 50 -6.35 15.26 5.67
N TRP A 51 -7.52 15.31 5.05
CA TRP A 51 -7.90 16.34 4.06
C TRP A 51 -8.58 17.58 4.67
N VAL A 52 -8.64 17.69 5.98
CA VAL A 52 -9.36 18.74 6.69
C VAL A 52 -8.96 20.15 6.23
N LEU A 53 -7.67 20.40 5.98
CA LEU A 53 -7.17 21.69 5.51
C LEU A 53 -7.70 22.09 4.11
N ASN A 54 -8.01 21.11 3.26
CA ASN A 54 -8.54 21.37 1.91
C ASN A 54 -10.07 21.39 1.83
N ARG A 55 -10.76 20.69 2.74
CA ARG A 55 -12.21 20.45 2.63
C ARG A 55 -13.05 21.29 3.57
N ASP A 56 -12.46 21.79 4.64
CA ASP A 56 -13.18 22.44 5.72
C ASP A 56 -12.82 23.92 5.83
N ASP A 57 -13.64 24.70 6.54
CA ASP A 57 -13.41 26.12 6.82
C ASP A 57 -12.29 26.31 7.86
N VAL A 58 -11.09 25.86 7.55
CA VAL A 58 -9.89 26.00 8.38
C VAL A 58 -8.84 26.76 7.56
N THR A 59 -8.43 27.92 8.03
CA THR A 59 -7.36 28.69 7.39
C THR A 59 -5.99 28.04 7.65
N LEU A 60 -5.02 28.32 6.78
CA LEU A 60 -3.67 27.82 6.94
C LEU A 60 -3.06 28.29 8.27
N ASP A 61 -3.28 29.56 8.66
CA ASP A 61 -2.81 30.12 9.94
C ASP A 61 -3.38 29.38 11.16
N GLU A 62 -4.65 28.98 11.10
CA GLU A 62 -5.28 28.20 12.20
C GLU A 62 -4.72 26.78 12.24
N TYR A 63 -4.55 26.16 11.06
CA TYR A 63 -4.04 24.82 10.96
C TYR A 63 -2.57 24.71 11.43
N GLU A 64 -1.71 25.65 11.05
CA GLU A 64 -0.30 25.66 11.48
C GLU A 64 -0.16 25.76 13.01
N ARG A 65 -1.08 26.47 13.69
CA ARG A 65 -1.07 26.59 15.15
C ARG A 65 -1.35 25.26 15.86
N LEU A 66 -1.94 24.27 15.18
CA LEU A 66 -2.17 22.94 15.77
C LEU A 66 -0.85 22.30 16.20
N ALA A 67 0.23 22.50 15.43
CA ALA A 67 1.54 21.96 15.74
C ALA A 67 2.01 22.33 17.16
N ALA A 68 1.77 23.58 17.59
CA ALA A 68 2.15 24.05 18.93
C ALA A 68 1.43 23.33 20.10
N SER A 69 0.40 22.53 19.79
CA SER A 69 -0.34 21.72 20.77
C SER A 69 -0.28 20.23 20.47
N PHE A 70 0.39 19.80 19.39
CA PHE A 70 0.50 18.39 19.03
C PHE A 70 1.49 17.68 19.95
N TYR A 71 0.94 16.85 20.83
CA TYR A 71 1.71 16.14 21.86
C TYR A 71 1.23 14.68 21.99
N PRO A 72 1.71 13.79 21.12
CA PRO A 72 1.31 12.37 21.12
C PRO A 72 1.93 11.60 22.30
N SER A 73 1.48 11.90 23.51
CA SER A 73 2.04 11.41 24.79
C SER A 73 1.98 9.89 24.97
N ARG A 74 1.15 9.20 24.18
CA ARG A 74 0.94 7.75 24.24
C ARG A 74 1.50 7.00 23.03
N PHE A 75 2.25 7.69 22.16
CA PHE A 75 2.93 7.03 21.06
C PHE A 75 3.97 6.05 21.56
N ASP A 76 3.87 4.81 21.11
CA ASP A 76 4.80 3.72 21.39
C ASP A 76 5.07 2.98 20.07
N ALA A 77 6.21 3.29 19.46
CA ALA A 77 6.63 2.72 18.18
C ALA A 77 6.79 1.20 18.25
N ASP A 78 7.24 0.68 19.40
CA ASP A 78 7.44 -0.74 19.60
C ASP A 78 6.11 -1.51 19.73
N ALA A 79 5.13 -0.92 20.43
CA ALA A 79 3.78 -1.46 20.50
C ALA A 79 3.11 -1.48 19.12
N TRP A 80 3.29 -0.43 18.30
CA TRP A 80 2.79 -0.41 16.92
C TRP A 80 3.44 -1.53 16.10
N ALA A 81 4.77 -1.61 16.08
CA ALA A 81 5.50 -2.61 15.31
C ALA A 81 5.11 -4.05 15.69
N ARG A 82 4.92 -4.32 17.00
CA ARG A 82 4.41 -5.62 17.48
C ARG A 82 3.01 -5.93 16.94
N ALA A 83 2.10 -4.97 17.03
CA ALA A 83 0.72 -5.15 16.55
C ALA A 83 0.68 -5.41 15.03
N PHE A 84 1.45 -4.66 14.26
CA PHE A 84 1.54 -4.82 12.81
C PHE A 84 2.19 -6.15 12.41
N LYS A 85 3.30 -6.53 13.06
CA LYS A 85 3.92 -7.84 12.80
C LYS A 85 3.00 -9.00 13.18
N ALA A 86 2.28 -8.88 14.30
CA ALA A 86 1.32 -9.89 14.73
C ALA A 86 0.13 -10.04 13.78
N SER A 87 -0.22 -9.00 13.04
CA SER A 87 -1.25 -9.08 11.97
C SER A 87 -0.79 -9.85 10.72
N GLY A 88 0.50 -10.20 10.65
CA GLY A 88 1.11 -10.88 9.50
C GLY A 88 1.74 -9.92 8.47
N ALA A 89 1.76 -8.61 8.72
CA ALA A 89 2.39 -7.64 7.85
C ALA A 89 3.92 -7.84 7.78
N GLU A 90 4.49 -7.56 6.60
CA GLU A 90 5.92 -7.64 6.34
C GLU A 90 6.56 -6.25 6.22
N TYR A 91 5.78 -5.22 6.00
CA TYR A 91 6.23 -3.83 5.92
C TYR A 91 5.19 -2.85 6.43
N ILE A 92 5.62 -1.63 6.69
CA ILE A 92 4.76 -0.50 6.95
C ILE A 92 5.09 0.63 5.99
N THR A 93 4.09 1.43 5.60
CA THR A 93 4.25 2.69 4.88
C THR A 93 3.77 3.81 5.79
N PHE A 94 4.67 4.72 6.17
CA PHE A 94 4.37 5.80 7.10
C PHE A 94 4.34 7.16 6.38
N THR A 95 3.31 7.98 6.64
CA THR A 95 3.22 9.34 6.10
C THR A 95 4.26 10.24 6.76
N THR A 96 5.45 10.35 6.14
CA THR A 96 6.52 11.23 6.64
C THR A 96 6.19 12.69 6.43
N ARG A 97 5.50 13.01 5.33
CA ARG A 97 4.94 14.33 5.04
C ARG A 97 3.75 14.16 4.11
N HIS A 98 2.57 14.55 4.58
CA HIS A 98 1.32 14.55 3.80
C HIS A 98 1.12 15.90 3.10
N HIS A 99 0.01 16.10 2.41
CA HIS A 99 -0.32 17.30 1.62
C HIS A 99 -0.35 18.60 2.46
N ASP A 100 -0.57 18.51 3.77
CA ASP A 100 -0.56 19.64 4.70
C ASP A 100 0.84 20.21 4.98
N GLY A 101 1.88 19.56 4.45
CA GLY A 101 3.27 20.00 4.56
C GLY A 101 3.92 19.78 5.92
N PHE A 102 3.22 19.16 6.91
CA PHE A 102 3.80 18.85 8.21
C PHE A 102 4.71 17.62 8.14
N SER A 103 5.96 17.77 8.59
CA SER A 103 6.95 16.69 8.58
C SER A 103 6.94 15.92 9.89
N MET A 104 6.63 14.62 9.85
CA MET A 104 6.61 13.71 11.00
C MET A 104 8.01 13.14 11.33
N PHE A 105 9.07 13.85 10.96
CA PHE A 105 10.47 13.50 11.18
C PHE A 105 11.31 14.76 11.41
N ALA A 106 12.49 14.61 11.98
CA ALA A 106 13.46 15.70 12.11
C ALA A 106 13.97 16.10 10.72
N THR A 107 13.75 17.35 10.32
CA THR A 107 14.25 17.90 9.06
C THR A 107 14.82 19.28 9.27
N GLU A 108 15.96 19.54 8.66
CA GLU A 108 16.60 20.86 8.66
C GLU A 108 15.96 21.82 7.62
N GLN A 109 15.10 21.27 6.73
CA GLN A 109 14.53 22.02 5.61
C GLN A 109 13.32 22.88 6.02
N SER A 110 12.68 22.58 7.15
CA SER A 110 11.52 23.31 7.62
C SER A 110 11.35 23.17 9.14
N PRO A 111 11.09 24.26 9.87
CA PRO A 111 10.72 24.17 11.29
C PRO A 111 9.32 23.60 11.52
N TYR A 112 8.51 23.44 10.47
CA TYR A 112 7.17 22.85 10.55
C TYR A 112 7.28 21.32 10.56
N ASN A 113 7.84 20.79 11.64
CA ASN A 113 8.09 19.36 11.83
C ASN A 113 7.80 18.95 13.29
N ILE A 114 7.72 17.66 13.52
CA ILE A 114 7.35 17.06 14.83
C ILE A 114 8.35 17.38 15.94
N VAL A 115 9.63 17.65 15.62
CA VAL A 115 10.70 17.91 16.60
C VAL A 115 10.72 19.39 16.98
N ASP A 116 10.84 20.28 15.99
CA ASP A 116 11.02 21.71 16.23
C ASP A 116 9.70 22.45 16.37
N GLY A 117 8.66 22.02 15.66
CA GLY A 117 7.35 22.68 15.57
C GLY A 117 6.37 22.28 16.68
N THR A 118 6.70 21.29 17.52
CA THR A 118 5.76 20.78 18.52
C THR A 118 6.38 20.68 19.91
N PRO A 119 5.58 20.71 20.98
CA PRO A 119 6.08 20.49 22.34
C PRO A 119 6.51 19.03 22.58
N TYR A 120 6.22 18.11 21.66
CA TYR A 120 6.63 16.71 21.75
C TYR A 120 8.15 16.55 21.65
N GLY A 121 8.78 17.24 20.70
CA GLY A 121 10.23 17.36 20.60
C GLY A 121 10.98 16.04 20.34
N ARG A 122 10.29 14.99 19.85
CA ARG A 122 10.88 13.67 19.57
C ARG A 122 10.67 13.30 18.10
N ASP A 123 11.64 12.63 17.52
CA ASP A 123 11.59 12.14 16.15
C ASP A 123 10.83 10.80 16.07
N VAL A 124 9.54 10.88 15.75
CA VAL A 124 8.65 9.73 15.60
C VAL A 124 9.15 8.75 14.55
N LEU A 125 9.64 9.24 13.41
CA LEU A 125 10.13 8.37 12.35
C LEU A 125 11.38 7.61 12.78
N LYS A 126 12.26 8.24 13.55
CA LYS A 126 13.47 7.59 14.10
C LYS A 126 13.10 6.45 15.04
N GLU A 127 12.14 6.68 15.93
CA GLU A 127 11.66 5.66 16.85
C GLU A 127 10.99 4.50 16.08
N LEU A 128 10.17 4.83 15.07
CA LEU A 128 9.49 3.84 14.28
C LEU A 128 10.46 3.01 13.42
N SER A 129 11.50 3.63 12.82
CA SER A 129 12.53 2.92 12.06
C SER A 129 13.27 1.89 12.92
N GLN A 130 13.62 2.28 14.14
CA GLN A 130 14.26 1.38 15.10
C GLN A 130 13.34 0.23 15.54
N ALA A 131 12.05 0.52 15.77
CA ALA A 131 11.07 -0.52 16.11
C ALA A 131 10.86 -1.49 14.94
N CYS A 132 10.75 -1.01 13.72
CA CYS A 132 10.65 -1.84 12.53
C CYS A 132 11.85 -2.79 12.41
N ALA A 133 13.07 -2.29 12.61
CA ALA A 133 14.27 -3.10 12.57
C ALA A 133 14.26 -4.20 13.65
N ARG A 134 13.82 -3.89 14.88
CA ARG A 134 13.72 -4.88 15.98
C ARG A 134 12.70 -5.98 15.70
N HIS A 135 11.59 -5.63 15.04
CA HIS A 135 10.47 -6.56 14.78
C HIS A 135 10.50 -7.20 13.39
N GLY A 136 11.53 -6.94 12.58
CA GLY A 136 11.67 -7.50 11.23
C GLY A 136 10.57 -7.02 10.27
N LEU A 137 10.17 -5.75 10.38
CA LEU A 137 9.31 -5.05 9.42
C LEU A 137 10.18 -4.18 8.51
N LYS A 138 9.91 -4.16 7.21
CA LYS A 138 10.49 -3.17 6.31
C LYS A 138 9.77 -1.83 6.51
N LEU A 139 10.53 -0.74 6.46
CA LEU A 139 9.98 0.62 6.54
C LEU A 139 9.91 1.22 5.15
N HIS A 140 8.71 1.59 4.73
CA HIS A 140 8.44 2.40 3.54
C HIS A 140 7.99 3.79 3.98
N LEU A 141 8.32 4.80 3.19
CA LEU A 141 8.04 6.19 3.49
C LEU A 141 7.08 6.78 2.45
N TYR A 142 5.90 7.18 2.88
CA TYR A 142 5.03 8.01 2.06
C TYR A 142 5.55 9.44 2.08
N TYR A 143 5.62 10.05 0.91
CA TYR A 143 6.02 11.44 0.73
C TYR A 143 5.15 12.12 -0.34
N SER A 144 4.49 13.22 0.02
CA SER A 144 3.64 13.97 -0.90
C SER A 144 4.44 14.87 -1.83
N HIS A 145 4.19 14.77 -3.14
CA HIS A 145 4.62 15.76 -4.13
C HIS A 145 3.81 17.06 -4.00
N LEU A 146 2.56 16.98 -3.59
CA LEU A 146 1.67 18.10 -3.32
C LEU A 146 1.98 18.73 -1.97
N ASP A 147 1.88 20.06 -1.87
CA ASP A 147 1.97 20.81 -0.62
C ASP A 147 0.95 21.96 -0.59
N TRP A 148 0.03 21.90 0.37
CA TRP A 148 -0.99 22.95 0.58
C TRP A 148 -0.47 24.15 1.38
N ARG A 149 0.75 24.07 1.90
CA ARG A 149 1.30 25.08 2.79
C ARG A 149 2.34 25.97 2.13
N ARG A 150 3.23 25.41 1.31
CA ARG A 150 4.39 26.13 0.77
C ARG A 150 3.99 27.08 -0.34
N ASP A 151 4.53 28.32 -0.28
CA ASP A 151 4.31 29.39 -1.27
C ASP A 151 5.06 29.15 -2.58
N ASP A 152 6.08 28.28 -2.58
CA ASP A 152 6.84 27.88 -3.77
C ASP A 152 6.26 26.66 -4.51
N TYR A 153 5.21 26.02 -4.00
CA TYR A 153 4.42 25.05 -4.78
C TYR A 153 3.55 25.79 -5.79
N VAL A 154 4.11 26.15 -6.93
CA VAL A 154 3.51 26.99 -7.97
C VAL A 154 3.71 26.38 -9.36
N PRO A 155 2.72 26.53 -10.29
CA PRO A 155 1.37 27.01 -10.03
C PRO A 155 0.60 26.08 -9.11
N LEU A 156 -0.46 26.61 -8.48
CA LEU A 156 -1.35 25.79 -7.63
C LEU A 156 -2.03 24.73 -8.48
N GLY A 157 -2.18 23.53 -7.94
CA GLY A 157 -2.96 22.47 -8.52
C GLY A 157 -4.48 22.69 -8.34
N ARG A 158 -5.26 21.62 -8.39
CA ARG A 158 -6.73 21.67 -8.21
C ARG A 158 -7.18 21.65 -6.74
N THR A 159 -6.25 21.49 -5.79
CA THR A 159 -6.53 21.46 -4.36
C THR A 159 -5.74 22.54 -3.59
N GLY A 160 -6.11 22.79 -2.32
CA GLY A 160 -5.39 23.72 -1.45
C GLY A 160 -5.57 25.19 -1.78
N HIS A 161 -6.68 25.60 -2.41
CA HIS A 161 -6.95 27.00 -2.78
C HIS A 161 -7.51 27.83 -1.62
N ASP A 162 -8.39 27.24 -0.82
CA ASP A 162 -9.19 27.99 0.15
C ASP A 162 -8.46 28.32 1.48
N PRO A 163 -7.42 27.60 1.93
CA PRO A 163 -6.80 27.86 3.24
C PRO A 163 -5.95 29.15 3.30
N GLY A 164 -5.82 29.93 2.23
CA GLY A 164 -5.11 31.20 2.26
C GLY A 164 -3.61 31.08 1.99
N ARG A 165 -3.18 30.01 1.30
CA ARG A 165 -1.78 29.83 0.89
C ARG A 165 -1.32 30.93 -0.08
N ARG A 166 -0.10 31.43 0.12
CA ARG A 166 0.55 32.28 -0.88
C ARG A 166 1.05 31.44 -2.05
N SER A 167 1.34 32.09 -3.16
CA SER A 167 1.81 31.45 -4.39
C SER A 167 2.81 32.35 -5.14
N ASP A 168 3.71 32.95 -4.39
CA ASP A 168 4.71 33.91 -4.88
C ASP A 168 6.16 33.39 -4.83
N GLY A 169 6.34 32.12 -4.46
CA GLY A 169 7.62 31.43 -4.47
C GLY A 169 8.05 30.96 -5.87
N ARG A 170 9.14 30.20 -5.93
CA ARG A 170 9.67 29.65 -7.18
C ARG A 170 9.59 28.13 -7.17
N TRP A 171 9.08 27.55 -8.23
CA TRP A 171 8.97 26.10 -8.40
C TRP A 171 10.31 25.35 -8.21
N SER A 172 11.41 25.94 -8.67
CA SER A 172 12.76 25.35 -8.48
C SER A 172 13.14 25.18 -7.00
N ASP A 173 12.68 26.10 -6.13
CA ASP A 173 12.96 26.07 -4.70
C ASP A 173 12.15 24.95 -4.02
N TYR A 174 10.91 24.74 -4.48
CA TYR A 174 10.11 23.61 -4.04
C TYR A 174 10.74 22.26 -4.40
N LEU A 175 11.22 22.10 -5.65
CA LEU A 175 11.91 20.87 -6.07
C LEU A 175 13.19 20.63 -5.26
N ALA A 176 13.96 21.69 -5.01
CA ALA A 176 15.17 21.61 -4.18
C ALA A 176 14.85 21.21 -2.74
N PHE A 177 13.79 21.79 -2.16
CA PHE A 177 13.28 21.42 -0.83
C PHE A 177 12.88 19.94 -0.74
N MET A 178 12.09 19.43 -1.70
CA MET A 178 11.70 18.02 -1.71
C MET A 178 12.92 17.09 -1.78
N ASN A 179 13.86 17.39 -2.69
CA ASN A 179 15.07 16.56 -2.87
C ASN A 179 15.98 16.59 -1.62
N ALA A 180 16.04 17.72 -0.91
CA ALA A 180 16.78 17.82 0.34
C ALA A 180 16.13 16.96 1.43
N GLN A 181 14.80 17.04 1.62
CA GLN A 181 14.09 16.18 2.57
C GLN A 181 14.20 14.69 2.24
N LEU A 182 14.07 14.32 0.96
CA LEU A 182 14.26 12.92 0.53
C LEU A 182 15.69 12.44 0.81
N THR A 183 16.69 13.30 0.66
CA THR A 183 18.08 12.99 1.01
C THR A 183 18.21 12.73 2.52
N GLU A 184 17.63 13.58 3.37
CA GLU A 184 17.59 13.35 4.84
C GLU A 184 16.93 12.02 5.19
N LEU A 185 15.78 11.73 4.59
CA LEU A 185 15.03 10.49 4.81
C LEU A 185 15.84 9.24 4.43
N LEU A 186 16.52 9.28 3.28
CA LEU A 186 17.29 8.14 2.76
C LEU A 186 18.67 7.97 3.44
N THR A 187 19.17 8.98 4.16
CA THR A 187 20.48 8.92 4.82
C THR A 187 20.40 8.84 6.35
N GLY A 188 19.28 9.28 6.95
CA GLY A 188 19.13 9.43 8.40
C GLY A 188 18.40 8.29 9.11
N TYR A 189 17.65 7.45 8.41
CA TYR A 189 16.67 6.54 9.02
C TYR A 189 16.95 5.05 8.79
N GLY A 190 18.13 4.70 8.30
CA GLY A 190 18.54 3.33 8.03
C GLY A 190 18.01 2.83 6.67
N PRO A 191 17.92 1.51 6.46
CA PRO A 191 17.43 0.95 5.22
C PRO A 191 15.96 1.29 5.00
N ILE A 192 15.66 1.92 3.87
CA ILE A 192 14.28 2.25 3.45
C ILE A 192 13.86 1.27 2.36
N GLY A 193 12.74 0.58 2.56
CA GLY A 193 12.24 -0.41 1.62
C GLY A 193 11.60 0.21 0.38
N ALA A 194 10.91 1.34 0.54
CA ALA A 194 10.33 2.08 -0.59
C ALA A 194 10.08 3.56 -0.25
N ILE A 195 10.09 4.41 -1.27
CA ILE A 195 9.43 5.72 -1.26
C ILE A 195 8.09 5.58 -1.99
N TRP A 196 7.02 5.92 -1.29
CA TRP A 196 5.65 5.91 -1.76
C TRP A 196 5.19 7.35 -2.02
N PHE A 197 5.24 7.78 -3.27
CA PHE A 197 4.86 9.13 -3.67
C PHE A 197 3.36 9.26 -3.89
N ASP A 198 2.85 10.49 -3.68
CA ASP A 198 1.47 10.86 -3.92
C ASP A 198 1.35 12.35 -4.28
N GLY A 199 0.20 12.75 -4.82
CA GLY A 199 -0.14 14.14 -5.05
C GLY A 199 0.31 14.70 -6.40
N LEU A 200 0.95 13.92 -7.28
CA LEU A 200 1.29 14.36 -8.63
C LEU A 200 0.04 14.70 -9.44
N TRP A 201 -1.04 13.97 -9.23
CA TRP A 201 -2.37 14.14 -9.79
C TRP A 201 -3.02 15.51 -9.50
N ASP A 202 -2.52 16.27 -8.52
CA ASP A 202 -3.07 17.60 -8.20
C ASP A 202 -3.02 18.58 -9.38
N ARG A 203 -2.15 18.32 -10.35
CA ARG A 203 -1.97 19.12 -11.55
C ARG A 203 -2.43 18.45 -12.85
N ASP A 204 -3.21 17.37 -12.79
CA ASP A 204 -3.64 16.60 -13.95
C ASP A 204 -4.51 17.41 -14.94
N GLU A 205 -5.22 18.44 -14.46
CA GLU A 205 -6.01 19.34 -15.30
C GLU A 205 -5.18 20.44 -16.00
N GLN A 206 -3.90 20.59 -15.65
CA GLN A 206 -3.02 21.59 -16.23
C GLN A 206 -2.23 21.00 -17.42
N PRO A 207 -2.08 21.69 -18.54
CA PRO A 207 -1.25 21.23 -19.64
C PRO A 207 0.18 20.91 -19.17
N GLY A 208 0.59 19.65 -19.29
CA GLY A 208 1.90 19.17 -18.81
C GLY A 208 2.06 19.12 -17.29
N GLY A 209 0.99 19.31 -16.52
CA GLY A 209 1.05 19.36 -15.06
C GLY A 209 1.55 18.08 -14.38
N MET A 210 1.42 16.93 -15.06
CA MET A 210 1.97 15.64 -14.63
C MET A 210 3.22 15.24 -15.44
N ASP A 211 3.82 16.16 -16.19
CA ASP A 211 5.02 15.86 -16.97
C ASP A 211 6.20 15.51 -16.04
N ALA A 212 6.83 14.36 -16.30
CA ALA A 212 7.96 13.88 -15.51
C ALA A 212 9.15 14.88 -15.51
N GLU A 213 9.37 15.60 -16.61
CA GLU A 213 10.43 16.61 -16.71
C GLU A 213 10.11 17.86 -15.89
N LEU A 214 8.84 18.30 -15.83
CA LEU A 214 8.41 19.42 -14.99
C LEU A 214 8.71 19.14 -13.50
N TRP A 215 8.47 17.90 -13.06
CA TRP A 215 8.72 17.45 -11.70
C TRP A 215 10.15 16.97 -11.46
N GLN A 216 10.97 16.92 -12.50
CA GLN A 216 12.33 16.34 -12.46
C GLN A 216 12.33 14.91 -11.89
N LEU A 217 11.30 14.10 -12.20
CA LEU A 217 11.19 12.74 -11.71
C LEU A 217 12.39 11.86 -12.08
N PRO A 218 12.96 11.93 -13.32
CA PRO A 218 14.14 11.13 -13.64
C PRO A 218 15.33 11.42 -12.71
N GLN A 219 15.56 12.70 -12.38
CA GLN A 219 16.65 13.13 -11.49
C GLN A 219 16.36 12.72 -10.03
N GLN A 220 15.12 12.90 -9.57
CA GLN A 220 14.68 12.53 -8.23
C GLN A 220 14.77 11.01 -8.00
N TYR A 221 14.27 10.21 -8.96
CA TYR A 221 14.32 8.75 -8.88
C TYR A 221 15.76 8.23 -8.97
N ALA A 222 16.58 8.79 -9.86
CA ALA A 222 18.00 8.46 -9.92
C ALA A 222 18.76 8.81 -8.62
N MET A 223 18.38 9.90 -7.93
CA MET A 223 18.93 10.24 -6.62
C MET A 223 18.56 9.18 -5.57
N ILE A 224 17.31 8.74 -5.51
CA ILE A 224 16.83 7.72 -4.58
C ILE A 224 17.60 6.42 -4.78
N HIS A 225 17.64 5.90 -6.03
CA HIS A 225 18.34 4.66 -6.35
C HIS A 225 19.86 4.74 -6.11
N ARG A 226 20.47 5.93 -6.28
CA ARG A 226 21.89 6.12 -5.97
C ARG A 226 22.14 6.09 -4.45
N LEU A 227 21.27 6.68 -3.65
CA LEU A 227 21.42 6.71 -2.20
C LEU A 227 21.12 5.34 -1.57
N GLN A 228 20.09 4.66 -2.05
CA GLN A 228 19.71 3.32 -1.61
C GLN A 228 19.25 2.45 -2.81
N PRO A 229 20.13 1.66 -3.44
CA PRO A 229 19.79 0.91 -4.64
C PRO A 229 18.63 -0.10 -4.48
N ALA A 230 18.43 -0.62 -3.26
CA ALA A 230 17.32 -1.53 -2.95
C ALA A 230 16.01 -0.82 -2.58
N CYS A 231 16.01 0.52 -2.46
CA CYS A 231 14.79 1.28 -2.18
C CYS A 231 13.90 1.31 -3.42
N LEU A 232 12.67 0.80 -3.29
CA LEU A 232 11.69 0.82 -4.37
C LEU A 232 11.02 2.19 -4.48
N ILE A 233 10.56 2.52 -5.68
CA ILE A 233 9.79 3.73 -5.94
C ILE A 233 8.40 3.35 -6.46
N GLY A 234 7.37 3.84 -5.79
CA GLY A 234 5.99 3.80 -6.25
C GLY A 234 5.39 5.20 -6.21
N ASN A 235 4.50 5.50 -7.14
CA ASN A 235 3.85 6.81 -7.19
C ASN A 235 2.35 6.65 -7.50
N ASN A 236 1.52 7.15 -6.60
CA ASN A 236 0.06 7.11 -6.70
C ASN A 236 -0.48 8.23 -7.59
N HIS A 237 -0.04 8.26 -8.83
CA HIS A 237 -0.44 9.28 -9.81
C HIS A 237 -1.60 8.86 -10.72
N HIS A 238 -2.12 7.64 -10.55
CA HIS A 238 -3.28 7.09 -11.27
C HIS A 238 -3.10 6.92 -12.78
N VAL A 239 -1.86 6.93 -13.27
CA VAL A 239 -1.52 6.64 -14.68
C VAL A 239 -0.54 5.47 -14.78
N THR A 240 -0.11 5.14 -15.98
CA THR A 240 0.95 4.13 -16.21
C THR A 240 2.26 4.57 -15.56
N PRO A 241 3.04 3.66 -14.94
CA PRO A 241 4.29 4.01 -14.27
C PRO A 241 5.28 4.76 -15.16
N TYR A 242 5.90 5.79 -14.59
CA TYR A 242 7.03 6.49 -15.22
C TYR A 242 8.32 5.67 -15.15
N ALA A 243 9.28 6.01 -16.03
CA ALA A 243 10.59 5.40 -15.99
C ALA A 243 11.28 5.64 -14.62
N GLY A 244 11.77 4.57 -13.99
CA GLY A 244 12.37 4.62 -12.67
C GLY A 244 11.44 4.21 -11.52
N GLU A 245 10.16 3.99 -11.78
CA GLU A 245 9.27 3.38 -10.80
C GLU A 245 9.46 1.87 -10.75
N ASP A 246 9.39 1.31 -9.55
CA ASP A 246 9.67 -0.09 -9.24
C ASP A 246 8.44 -0.89 -8.87
N MET A 247 7.34 -0.21 -8.55
CA MET A 247 6.04 -0.79 -8.24
C MET A 247 4.92 0.11 -8.76
N GLN A 248 3.78 -0.51 -9.06
CA GLN A 248 2.56 0.18 -9.49
C GLN A 248 1.52 0.14 -8.38
N ILE A 249 0.89 1.29 -8.13
CA ILE A 249 -0.08 1.48 -7.06
C ILE A 249 -1.49 1.58 -7.63
N PHE A 250 -2.44 0.95 -6.93
CA PHE A 250 -3.88 1.04 -7.17
C PHE A 250 -4.56 1.51 -5.89
N GLU A 251 -5.31 2.60 -5.96
CA GLU A 251 -5.99 3.15 -4.79
C GLU A 251 -7.42 2.64 -4.70
N ARG A 252 -7.77 2.03 -3.56
CA ARG A 252 -9.10 1.50 -3.20
C ARG A 252 -9.65 0.41 -4.11
N ASP A 253 -9.03 0.16 -5.25
CA ASP A 253 -9.37 -0.91 -6.18
C ASP A 253 -8.25 -1.93 -6.28
N LYS A 254 -8.58 -3.16 -6.63
CA LYS A 254 -7.58 -4.17 -6.96
C LYS A 254 -7.14 -4.01 -8.42
N PRO A 255 -5.92 -4.44 -8.80
CA PRO A 255 -5.47 -4.35 -10.19
C PRO A 255 -6.50 -4.88 -11.20
N GLY A 256 -6.82 -4.05 -12.19
CA GLY A 256 -7.83 -4.35 -13.22
C GLY A 256 -9.28 -4.01 -12.83
N GLU A 257 -9.53 -3.48 -11.62
CA GLU A 257 -10.80 -2.88 -11.21
C GLU A 257 -10.69 -1.34 -11.24
N ASN A 258 -11.83 -0.66 -11.37
CA ASN A 258 -11.92 0.80 -11.27
C ASN A 258 -13.28 1.23 -10.71
N THR A 259 -13.69 0.66 -9.59
CA THR A 259 -14.96 0.97 -8.92
C THR A 259 -14.90 2.26 -8.12
N ALA A 260 -13.73 2.58 -7.56
CA ALA A 260 -13.48 3.84 -6.87
C ALA A 260 -13.19 5.00 -7.84
N GLY A 261 -12.93 4.71 -9.12
CA GLY A 261 -12.64 5.71 -10.14
C GLY A 261 -11.20 6.23 -10.14
N LEU A 262 -10.31 5.63 -9.34
CA LEU A 262 -8.92 6.05 -9.16
C LEU A 262 -7.90 5.06 -9.76
N SER A 263 -8.36 3.96 -10.37
CA SER A 263 -7.50 2.84 -10.77
C SER A 263 -7.75 2.38 -12.21
N GLY A 264 -8.06 3.33 -13.11
CA GLY A 264 -8.33 3.07 -14.52
C GLY A 264 -7.10 2.80 -15.40
N GLN A 265 -5.89 2.92 -14.85
CA GLN A 265 -4.64 2.67 -15.57
C GLN A 265 -4.45 1.20 -15.91
N ALA A 266 -3.74 0.93 -17.02
CA ALA A 266 -3.38 -0.43 -17.40
C ALA A 266 -2.45 -1.07 -16.34
N VAL A 267 -2.64 -2.37 -16.11
CA VAL A 267 -1.78 -3.16 -15.19
C VAL A 267 -0.43 -3.41 -15.88
N SER A 268 0.65 -3.02 -15.22
CA SER A 268 2.02 -3.22 -15.70
C SER A 268 2.61 -4.56 -15.26
N ALA A 269 3.85 -4.86 -15.69
CA ALA A 269 4.60 -6.02 -15.22
C ALA A 269 5.40 -5.76 -13.93
N LEU A 270 5.35 -4.54 -13.39
CA LEU A 270 5.99 -4.21 -12.11
C LEU A 270 5.31 -4.94 -10.95
N PRO A 271 5.95 -5.05 -9.78
CA PRO A 271 5.26 -5.39 -8.55
C PRO A 271 4.04 -4.51 -8.33
N LEU A 272 2.94 -5.09 -7.90
CA LEU A 272 1.66 -4.40 -7.74
C LEU A 272 1.32 -4.22 -6.26
N GLU A 273 0.75 -3.08 -5.93
CA GLU A 273 0.21 -2.80 -4.60
C GLU A 273 -1.17 -2.18 -4.69
N THR A 274 -2.08 -2.63 -3.84
CA THR A 274 -3.38 -1.99 -3.63
C THR A 274 -3.44 -1.40 -2.24
N CYS A 275 -3.70 -0.10 -2.10
CA CYS A 275 -3.95 0.49 -0.80
C CYS A 275 -5.46 0.61 -0.52
N GLN A 276 -5.87 0.31 0.73
CA GLN A 276 -7.27 0.32 1.17
C GLN A 276 -7.39 0.77 2.62
N THR A 277 -8.50 1.40 2.96
CA THR A 277 -8.84 1.81 4.34
C THR A 277 -9.62 0.72 5.08
N MET A 278 -9.46 0.65 6.41
CA MET A 278 -10.32 -0.19 7.27
C MET A 278 -11.72 0.41 7.44
N ASN A 279 -11.81 1.73 7.41
CA ASN A 279 -13.04 2.55 7.51
C ASN A 279 -13.15 3.43 6.25
N ASP A 280 -13.84 4.57 6.30
CA ASP A 280 -14.00 5.44 5.12
C ASP A 280 -12.83 6.43 4.94
N SER A 281 -12.08 6.73 6.01
CA SER A 281 -11.03 7.76 6.06
C SER A 281 -9.63 7.15 6.09
N TRP A 282 -8.63 7.87 5.52
CA TRP A 282 -7.22 7.52 5.67
C TRP A 282 -6.70 7.97 7.05
N GLY A 283 -6.77 9.26 7.36
CA GLY A 283 -6.41 9.81 8.67
C GLY A 283 -7.54 9.63 9.71
N TYR A 284 -7.20 9.88 10.97
CA TYR A 284 -8.15 9.79 12.07
C TYR A 284 -9.36 10.71 11.88
N ARG A 285 -10.56 10.14 11.92
CA ARG A 285 -11.83 10.85 11.89
C ARG A 285 -12.72 10.32 13.01
N ILE A 286 -13.04 11.18 13.97
CA ILE A 286 -13.77 10.79 15.18
C ILE A 286 -15.19 10.29 14.91
N THR A 287 -15.81 10.79 13.83
CA THR A 287 -17.17 10.40 13.42
C THR A 287 -17.22 9.20 12.49
N ASP A 288 -16.06 8.69 12.05
CA ASP A 288 -15.97 7.55 11.13
C ASP A 288 -15.88 6.24 11.90
N ASP A 289 -17.04 5.65 12.11
CA ASP A 289 -17.20 4.38 12.81
C ASP A 289 -17.55 3.22 11.85
N ASN A 290 -17.52 3.49 10.54
CA ASN A 290 -17.90 2.54 9.48
C ASN A 290 -16.74 1.61 9.12
N TYR A 291 -16.31 0.80 10.07
CA TYR A 291 -15.23 -0.18 9.84
C TYR A 291 -15.73 -1.40 9.07
N LYS A 292 -15.04 -1.74 7.99
CA LYS A 292 -15.19 -3.04 7.31
C LYS A 292 -15.05 -4.16 8.34
N SER A 293 -15.81 -5.24 8.17
CA SER A 293 -15.66 -6.44 8.99
C SER A 293 -14.28 -7.09 8.76
N SER A 294 -13.85 -7.93 9.69
CA SER A 294 -12.62 -8.71 9.54
C SER A 294 -12.70 -9.64 8.32
N ASP A 295 -13.86 -10.21 8.07
CA ASP A 295 -14.11 -11.09 6.92
C ASP A 295 -13.99 -10.33 5.59
N GLU A 296 -14.55 -9.11 5.49
CA GLU A 296 -14.39 -8.27 4.31
C GLU A 296 -12.92 -7.91 4.05
N LEU A 297 -12.15 -7.60 5.10
CA LEU A 297 -10.73 -7.28 4.98
C LEU A 297 -9.90 -8.50 4.59
N ILE A 298 -10.21 -9.68 5.11
CA ILE A 298 -9.56 -10.95 4.71
C ILE A 298 -9.88 -11.26 3.25
N ARG A 299 -11.14 -11.17 2.83
CA ARG A 299 -11.54 -11.35 1.44
C ARG A 299 -10.86 -10.35 0.50
N TYR A 300 -10.67 -9.11 0.97
CA TYR A 300 -9.97 -8.09 0.21
C TYR A 300 -8.49 -8.45 0.03
N LEU A 301 -7.81 -8.86 1.11
CA LEU A 301 -6.42 -9.34 1.08
C LEU A 301 -6.25 -10.51 0.09
N VAL A 302 -7.10 -11.52 0.21
CA VAL A 302 -7.09 -12.70 -0.67
C VAL A 302 -7.35 -12.31 -2.13
N GLY A 303 -8.36 -11.47 -2.37
CA GLY A 303 -8.70 -10.98 -3.70
C GLY A 303 -7.56 -10.17 -4.35
N THR A 304 -6.77 -9.47 -3.54
CA THR A 304 -5.58 -8.72 -3.97
C THR A 304 -4.44 -9.70 -4.32
N ALA A 305 -4.16 -10.68 -3.46
CA ALA A 305 -3.15 -11.71 -3.71
C ALA A 305 -3.44 -12.52 -4.99
N GLY A 306 -4.72 -12.83 -5.27
CA GLY A 306 -5.12 -13.49 -6.51
C GLY A 306 -4.88 -12.68 -7.79
N ARG A 307 -4.61 -11.37 -7.65
CA ARG A 307 -4.21 -10.47 -8.74
C ARG A 307 -2.71 -10.14 -8.75
N ASP A 308 -1.91 -10.94 -8.06
CA ASP A 308 -0.45 -10.78 -7.93
C ASP A 308 -0.04 -9.43 -7.32
N ALA A 309 -0.83 -8.94 -6.35
CA ALA A 309 -0.61 -7.66 -5.70
C ALA A 309 -0.52 -7.80 -4.18
N ASN A 310 0.23 -6.88 -3.55
CA ASN A 310 0.25 -6.71 -2.11
C ASN A 310 -0.93 -5.85 -1.65
N LEU A 311 -1.51 -6.17 -0.50
CA LEU A 311 -2.43 -5.27 0.18
C LEU A 311 -1.68 -4.38 1.16
N LEU A 312 -1.83 -3.06 1.01
CA LEU A 312 -1.41 -2.04 1.97
C LEU A 312 -2.65 -1.52 2.71
N LEU A 313 -2.88 -2.00 3.94
CA LEU A 313 -4.09 -1.71 4.71
C LEU A 313 -3.87 -0.57 5.69
N ASN A 314 -4.70 0.47 5.59
CA ASN A 314 -4.51 1.72 6.32
C ASN A 314 -5.05 1.72 7.75
N VAL A 315 -4.29 2.38 8.63
CA VAL A 315 -4.68 2.76 9.99
C VAL A 315 -4.47 4.27 10.16
N GLY A 316 -5.47 4.97 10.72
CA GLY A 316 -5.37 6.37 11.12
C GLY A 316 -5.24 6.50 12.65
N PRO A 317 -4.02 6.68 13.20
CA PRO A 317 -3.81 6.83 14.63
C PRO A 317 -4.48 8.07 15.21
N ARG A 318 -4.87 8.00 16.48
CA ARG A 318 -5.41 9.13 17.25
C ARG A 318 -4.33 10.17 17.51
N PRO A 319 -4.70 11.43 17.85
CA PRO A 319 -3.73 12.49 18.10
C PRO A 319 -2.81 12.22 19.29
N ASP A 320 -3.22 11.38 20.24
CA ASP A 320 -2.38 10.95 21.37
C ASP A 320 -1.35 9.85 21.01
N GLY A 321 -1.36 9.37 19.77
CA GLY A 321 -0.48 8.30 19.29
C GLY A 321 -1.02 6.89 19.49
N THR A 322 -2.25 6.71 19.99
CA THR A 322 -2.85 5.37 20.11
C THR A 322 -3.53 4.94 18.81
N LEU A 323 -3.52 3.65 18.54
CA LEU A 323 -4.32 3.08 17.46
C LEU A 323 -5.80 2.98 17.89
N PRO A 324 -6.77 3.24 17.00
CA PRO A 324 -8.18 3.01 17.30
C PRO A 324 -8.44 1.54 17.65
N GLU A 325 -9.26 1.29 18.68
CA GLU A 325 -9.53 -0.06 19.18
C GLU A 325 -10.10 -1.00 18.10
N LYS A 326 -11.00 -0.48 17.25
CA LYS A 326 -11.55 -1.25 16.13
C LYS A 326 -10.48 -1.65 15.13
N ALA A 327 -9.51 -0.76 14.84
CA ALA A 327 -8.39 -1.09 13.97
C ALA A 327 -7.50 -2.18 14.61
N VAL A 328 -7.18 -2.07 15.90
CA VAL A 328 -6.41 -3.09 16.63
C VAL A 328 -7.12 -4.44 16.58
N LYS A 329 -8.45 -4.46 16.78
CA LYS A 329 -9.23 -5.69 16.66
C LYS A 329 -9.14 -6.28 15.25
N ARG A 330 -9.30 -5.50 14.19
CA ARG A 330 -9.19 -5.98 12.81
C ARG A 330 -7.80 -6.56 12.50
N LEU A 331 -6.76 -5.90 12.97
CA LEU A 331 -5.38 -6.41 12.84
C LEU A 331 -5.19 -7.76 13.55
N ALA A 332 -5.75 -7.90 14.75
CA ALA A 332 -5.68 -9.16 15.49
C ALA A 332 -6.45 -10.29 14.79
N ASP A 333 -7.64 -10.01 14.27
CA ASP A 333 -8.46 -10.99 13.55
C ASP A 333 -7.76 -11.43 12.23
N ILE A 334 -7.20 -10.47 11.47
CA ILE A 334 -6.39 -10.77 10.27
C ILE A 334 -5.18 -11.61 10.66
N GLY A 335 -4.49 -11.26 11.76
CA GLY A 335 -3.34 -12.00 12.25
C GLY A 335 -3.67 -13.45 12.59
N ALA A 336 -4.82 -13.70 13.24
CA ALA A 336 -5.28 -15.05 13.52
C ALA A 336 -5.52 -15.87 12.23
N TRP A 337 -6.13 -15.27 11.21
CA TRP A 337 -6.30 -15.89 9.91
C TRP A 337 -4.93 -16.14 9.22
N MET A 338 -4.02 -15.16 9.25
CA MET A 338 -2.69 -15.26 8.66
C MET A 338 -1.81 -16.34 9.28
N GLN A 339 -2.00 -16.67 10.56
CA GLN A 339 -1.28 -17.79 11.20
C GLN A 339 -1.60 -19.15 10.53
N THR A 340 -2.83 -19.33 10.07
CA THR A 340 -3.25 -20.55 9.38
C THR A 340 -2.99 -20.46 7.88
N TYR A 341 -3.41 -19.37 7.25
CA TYR A 341 -3.51 -19.27 5.79
C TYR A 341 -2.45 -18.36 5.14
N GLY A 342 -1.62 -17.69 5.91
CA GLY A 342 -0.66 -16.70 5.38
C GLY A 342 0.25 -17.22 4.26
N ALA A 343 0.61 -18.51 4.28
CA ALA A 343 1.42 -19.13 3.23
C ALA A 343 0.69 -19.27 1.88
N THR A 344 -0.62 -19.03 1.84
CA THR A 344 -1.42 -19.06 0.61
C THR A 344 -1.55 -17.69 -0.06
N VAL A 345 -1.11 -16.63 0.63
CA VAL A 345 -1.15 -15.22 0.13
C VAL A 345 0.21 -14.52 0.19
N LYS A 346 1.22 -15.13 0.86
CA LYS A 346 2.61 -14.64 0.91
C LYS A 346 3.57 -15.61 0.24
N GLY A 347 4.57 -15.10 -0.50
CA GLY A 347 5.51 -15.92 -1.25
C GLY A 347 4.84 -16.74 -2.37
N VAL A 348 3.74 -16.26 -2.88
CA VAL A 348 2.96 -16.83 -3.98
C VAL A 348 2.87 -15.83 -5.13
N ARG A 349 2.31 -16.26 -6.25
CA ARG A 349 1.91 -15.40 -7.38
C ARG A 349 0.41 -15.54 -7.60
N GLY A 350 -0.19 -14.55 -8.23
CA GLY A 350 -1.55 -14.65 -8.73
C GLY A 350 -1.73 -15.90 -9.57
N GLY A 351 -2.83 -16.59 -9.40
CA GLY A 351 -3.03 -17.89 -10.02
C GLY A 351 -3.23 -17.81 -11.53
N PRO A 352 -3.07 -18.94 -12.24
CA PRO A 352 -3.28 -19.00 -13.67
C PRO A 352 -4.77 -18.93 -14.09
N VAL A 353 -5.68 -18.86 -13.10
CA VAL A 353 -7.11 -18.68 -13.30
C VAL A 353 -7.48 -17.26 -12.94
N ALA A 354 -8.09 -16.55 -13.88
CA ALA A 354 -8.60 -15.20 -13.64
C ALA A 354 -9.60 -15.19 -12.47
N PRO A 355 -9.79 -14.06 -11.79
CA PRO A 355 -10.79 -13.91 -10.75
C PRO A 355 -12.19 -14.29 -11.25
N HIS A 356 -12.96 -15.00 -10.39
CA HIS A 356 -14.31 -15.45 -10.62
C HIS A 356 -15.27 -14.99 -9.52
N GLU A 357 -16.58 -15.14 -9.71
CA GLU A 357 -17.59 -14.84 -8.70
C GLU A 357 -17.38 -15.64 -7.41
N TRP A 358 -16.87 -16.86 -7.49
CA TRP A 358 -16.56 -17.66 -6.29
C TRP A 358 -15.28 -17.19 -5.58
N GLY A 359 -14.31 -16.52 -6.28
CA GLY A 359 -13.07 -16.07 -5.68
C GLY A 359 -11.89 -16.05 -6.65
N VAL A 360 -10.71 -16.41 -6.15
CA VAL A 360 -9.42 -16.28 -6.84
C VAL A 360 -8.54 -17.50 -6.64
N THR A 361 -7.43 -17.55 -7.38
CA THR A 361 -6.38 -18.53 -7.15
C THR A 361 -5.04 -17.85 -6.92
N THR A 362 -4.20 -18.46 -6.08
CA THR A 362 -2.77 -18.17 -5.96
C THR A 362 -1.97 -19.45 -6.22
N HIS A 363 -0.66 -19.32 -6.52
CA HIS A 363 0.15 -20.52 -6.76
C HIS A 363 1.61 -20.34 -6.34
N ARG A 364 2.25 -21.47 -6.05
CA ARG A 364 3.69 -21.57 -5.84
C ARG A 364 4.20 -22.93 -6.32
N GLY A 365 5.06 -22.92 -7.35
CA GLY A 365 5.60 -24.13 -7.93
C GLY A 365 4.51 -25.09 -8.43
N ARG A 366 4.39 -26.26 -7.80
CA ARG A 366 3.40 -27.29 -8.16
C ARG A 366 2.08 -27.19 -7.44
N THR A 367 1.89 -26.17 -6.60
CA THR A 367 0.71 -26.03 -5.75
C THR A 367 -0.11 -24.82 -6.18
N MET A 368 -1.40 -25.03 -6.37
CA MET A 368 -2.40 -23.97 -6.53
C MET A 368 -3.28 -23.94 -5.30
N TYR A 369 -3.51 -22.76 -4.76
CA TYR A 369 -4.49 -22.50 -3.72
C TYR A 369 -5.72 -21.87 -4.37
N VAL A 370 -6.87 -22.52 -4.19
CA VAL A 370 -8.17 -22.02 -4.67
C VAL A 370 -8.89 -21.43 -3.48
N HIS A 371 -9.07 -20.12 -3.52
CA HIS A 371 -9.70 -19.33 -2.48
C HIS A 371 -11.15 -19.03 -2.84
N VAL A 372 -12.07 -19.61 -2.06
CA VAL A 372 -13.52 -19.40 -2.24
C VAL A 372 -13.98 -18.39 -1.21
N ILE A 373 -14.07 -17.13 -1.64
CA ILE A 373 -14.35 -15.96 -0.80
C ILE A 373 -15.77 -15.39 -1.01
N SER A 374 -16.58 -16.02 -1.87
CA SER A 374 -17.98 -15.66 -2.02
C SER A 374 -18.80 -16.13 -0.80
N ASP A 375 -19.92 -15.44 -0.56
CA ASP A 375 -20.91 -15.88 0.44
C ASP A 375 -21.74 -17.08 -0.04
N SER A 376 -21.49 -17.58 -1.26
CA SER A 376 -22.20 -18.74 -1.81
C SER A 376 -21.94 -19.96 -0.95
N THR A 377 -23.03 -20.64 -0.63
CA THR A 377 -23.02 -21.95 0.06
C THR A 377 -22.93 -23.11 -0.91
N ASP A 378 -22.64 -22.84 -2.20
CA ASP A 378 -22.51 -23.88 -3.21
C ASP A 378 -21.52 -24.95 -2.75
N ASP A 379 -21.94 -26.19 -2.89
CA ASP A 379 -21.16 -27.38 -2.57
C ASP A 379 -20.18 -27.76 -3.70
N ALA A 380 -20.22 -27.05 -4.83
CA ALA A 380 -19.33 -27.29 -5.97
C ALA A 380 -19.01 -25.99 -6.74
N ILE A 381 -17.74 -25.86 -7.16
CA ILE A 381 -17.28 -24.81 -8.06
C ILE A 381 -16.61 -25.41 -9.29
N LEU A 382 -16.71 -24.71 -10.41
CA LEU A 382 -15.93 -24.99 -11.61
C LEU A 382 -14.70 -24.06 -11.61
N LEU A 383 -13.51 -24.68 -11.52
CA LEU A 383 -12.23 -24.03 -11.74
C LEU A 383 -11.86 -24.20 -13.22
N PRO A 384 -11.87 -23.14 -14.06
CA PRO A 384 -11.63 -23.26 -15.51
C PRO A 384 -10.16 -23.39 -15.85
N TYR A 385 -9.52 -24.42 -15.29
CA TYR A 385 -8.12 -24.76 -15.53
C TYR A 385 -8.01 -26.10 -16.22
N THR A 386 -7.45 -26.10 -17.43
CA THR A 386 -7.35 -27.26 -18.31
C THR A 386 -5.93 -27.65 -18.69
N ALA A 387 -4.93 -26.82 -18.30
CA ALA A 387 -3.53 -27.01 -18.69
C ALA A 387 -2.90 -28.26 -18.05
N ALA A 388 -3.33 -28.61 -16.84
CA ALA A 388 -2.84 -29.82 -16.15
C ALA A 388 -3.93 -30.41 -15.24
N LYS A 389 -3.77 -31.70 -14.90
CA LYS A 389 -4.67 -32.40 -13.95
C LYS A 389 -4.02 -32.43 -12.58
N PRO A 390 -4.74 -32.07 -11.50
CA PRO A 390 -4.24 -32.23 -10.15
C PRO A 390 -4.08 -33.72 -9.80
N VAL A 391 -3.08 -34.02 -9.01
CA VAL A 391 -2.87 -35.36 -8.46
C VAL A 391 -3.48 -35.49 -7.07
N LYS A 392 -3.73 -34.37 -6.39
CA LYS A 392 -4.34 -34.30 -5.07
C LYS A 392 -5.13 -32.99 -4.93
N ALA A 393 -6.24 -33.08 -4.21
CA ALA A 393 -7.01 -31.94 -3.71
C ALA A 393 -7.37 -32.17 -2.25
N CYS A 394 -7.15 -31.16 -1.39
CA CYS A 394 -7.56 -31.20 0.00
C CYS A 394 -7.87 -29.79 0.52
N MET A 395 -8.68 -29.70 1.57
CA MET A 395 -8.80 -28.47 2.35
C MET A 395 -7.42 -28.09 2.91
N TYR A 396 -7.09 -26.82 2.89
CA TYR A 396 -5.76 -26.36 3.31
C TYR A 396 -5.54 -26.55 4.82
N ASP A 397 -6.53 -26.21 5.63
CA ASP A 397 -6.49 -26.24 7.10
C ASP A 397 -6.62 -27.65 7.66
N SER A 398 -7.72 -28.36 7.35
CA SER A 398 -8.05 -29.66 7.91
C SER A 398 -7.31 -30.83 7.24
N ARG A 399 -6.74 -30.60 6.05
CA ARG A 399 -6.15 -31.65 5.18
C ARG A 399 -7.15 -32.70 4.69
N GLU A 400 -8.45 -32.47 4.92
CA GLU A 400 -9.52 -33.33 4.44
C GLU A 400 -9.51 -33.37 2.90
N ALA A 401 -9.69 -34.57 2.34
CA ALA A 401 -9.69 -34.75 0.89
C ALA A 401 -10.92 -34.04 0.25
N VAL A 402 -10.68 -33.26 -0.78
CA VAL A 402 -11.71 -32.61 -1.58
C VAL A 402 -11.96 -33.44 -2.83
N PRO A 403 -13.17 -34.01 -3.03
CA PRO A 403 -13.50 -34.70 -4.25
C PRO A 403 -13.46 -33.76 -5.46
N PHE A 404 -12.87 -34.22 -6.56
CA PHE A 404 -12.83 -33.46 -7.79
C PHE A 404 -13.06 -34.30 -9.04
N THR A 405 -13.54 -33.65 -10.09
CA THR A 405 -13.75 -34.25 -11.40
C THR A 405 -13.11 -33.36 -12.47
N VAL A 406 -12.28 -33.95 -13.32
CA VAL A 406 -11.69 -33.25 -14.46
C VAL A 406 -12.62 -33.35 -15.66
N THR A 407 -12.97 -32.21 -16.24
CA THR A 407 -13.86 -32.10 -17.40
C THR A 407 -13.19 -31.34 -18.53
N PRO A 408 -13.73 -31.30 -19.74
CA PRO A 408 -13.21 -30.44 -20.81
C PRO A 408 -13.28 -28.94 -20.49
N ALA A 409 -14.15 -28.51 -19.56
CA ALA A 409 -14.28 -27.11 -19.14
C ALA A 409 -13.36 -26.75 -17.96
N GLY A 410 -12.73 -27.71 -17.32
CA GLY A 410 -11.88 -27.49 -16.16
C GLY A 410 -12.07 -28.53 -15.05
N ILE A 411 -11.79 -28.14 -13.83
CA ILE A 411 -11.83 -28.98 -12.63
C ILE A 411 -13.07 -28.60 -11.79
N VAL A 412 -13.97 -29.53 -11.59
CA VAL A 412 -15.09 -29.35 -10.64
C VAL A 412 -14.63 -29.82 -9.27
N LEU A 413 -14.65 -28.92 -8.30
CA LEU A 413 -14.33 -29.19 -6.88
C LEU A 413 -15.61 -29.27 -6.07
N ARG A 414 -15.76 -30.29 -5.22
CA ARG A 414 -16.88 -30.41 -4.28
C ARG A 414 -16.41 -29.98 -2.89
N LEU A 415 -16.98 -28.90 -2.38
CA LEU A 415 -16.53 -28.22 -1.18
C LEU A 415 -17.40 -28.59 0.02
N PRO A 416 -16.84 -28.82 1.22
CA PRO A 416 -17.62 -28.87 2.43
C PRO A 416 -18.25 -27.50 2.72
N ALA A 417 -19.47 -27.51 3.25
CA ALA A 417 -20.12 -26.26 3.68
C ALA A 417 -19.34 -25.70 4.88
N ALA A 418 -18.99 -24.42 4.82
CA ALA A 418 -18.35 -23.70 5.92
C ALA A 418 -18.69 -22.21 5.88
N ALA A 419 -19.00 -21.64 7.03
CA ALA A 419 -19.23 -20.21 7.22
C ALA A 419 -17.92 -19.55 7.68
N VAL A 420 -16.99 -19.37 6.74
CA VAL A 420 -15.67 -18.74 6.96
C VAL A 420 -15.42 -17.72 5.85
N PRO A 421 -14.59 -16.70 6.09
CA PRO A 421 -14.32 -15.66 5.09
C PRO A 421 -13.66 -16.21 3.83
N ASP A 422 -12.92 -17.32 3.94
CA ASP A 422 -12.18 -17.94 2.84
C ASP A 422 -12.09 -19.45 3.04
N ARG A 423 -12.61 -20.23 2.10
CA ARG A 423 -12.46 -21.69 2.05
C ARG A 423 -11.29 -21.99 1.10
N VAL A 424 -10.17 -22.47 1.62
CA VAL A 424 -8.97 -22.69 0.83
C VAL A 424 -8.81 -24.16 0.46
N VAL A 425 -8.77 -24.44 -0.85
CA VAL A 425 -8.44 -25.77 -1.38
C VAL A 425 -7.03 -25.77 -1.92
N GLU A 426 -6.22 -26.70 -1.46
CA GLU A 426 -4.87 -26.95 -2.00
C GLU A 426 -4.94 -28.03 -3.10
N LEU A 427 -4.56 -27.62 -4.32
CA LEU A 427 -4.38 -28.53 -5.45
C LEU A 427 -2.90 -28.78 -5.69
N THR A 428 -2.48 -30.04 -5.75
CA THR A 428 -1.10 -30.41 -6.11
C THR A 428 -1.04 -30.97 -7.53
N PHE A 429 -0.07 -30.54 -8.31
CA PHE A 429 0.18 -30.98 -9.68
C PHE A 429 1.50 -31.76 -9.78
N LYS A 430 1.69 -32.50 -10.91
CA LYS A 430 2.94 -33.23 -11.14
C LYS A 430 4.13 -32.32 -11.46
N THR A 431 3.87 -31.22 -12.16
CA THR A 431 4.86 -30.24 -12.62
C THR A 431 4.47 -28.84 -12.09
N ASN A 432 5.38 -27.89 -12.20
CA ASN A 432 5.07 -26.48 -11.95
C ASN A 432 3.96 -25.98 -12.88
N ILE A 433 3.14 -25.10 -12.38
CA ILE A 433 1.96 -24.52 -13.05
C ILE A 433 2.14 -23.04 -13.26
#